data_6c2d6acd7cf9978f2406e57e864250fc
#
_entry.id   6c2d6acd7cf9978f2406e57e864250fc
#
_cell.length_a   1.000
_cell.length_b   1.000
_cell.length_c   1.000
_cell.angle_alpha   90.00
_cell.angle_beta   90.00
_cell.angle_gamma   90.00
#
_symmetry.space_group_name_H-M   'P 1'
#
loop_
_entity.id
_entity.type
_entity.pdbx_description
1 polymer ?
#
loop_
_entity_poly.entity_id
_entity_poly.type
_entity_poly.pdbx_seq_one_letter_code
_entity_poly.pdbx_strand_id
1 'polypeptide(L)'
;MSQFFDKSEVRRIALSGEPVPFCGLYFYPITVEHYGIFLACESALTVRLSMLPAVYAVQNYAQALFSMQIDAMMQNGEAGQLGYWSRMMQLLVLSLKINPETASQCIKMIVDKDNPKTLKALVITQTTSENGESFARITPQQIGQIRELIALMNGRELPDEADNVELIQAEQDVQELNRAFELDVNMEDLKASIAANQHIRMKELDQWTILEFDLIKNAIDRDKHFMVYGIGEASGMVKFKNGNPVPSPFFNKKKENV
;
A
#
# COMPACT_ATOMS: atom_id res chain seq x y z
N MET A 1 2.42 11.04 14.33
CA MET A 1 3.18 9.78 14.57
C MET A 1 4.66 10.03 14.40
N SER A 2 5.52 9.51 15.29
CA SER A 2 6.96 9.50 15.02
C SER A 2 7.19 8.52 13.88
N GLN A 3 7.68 8.99 12.76
CA GLN A 3 8.05 8.18 11.60
C GLN A 3 9.24 7.29 12.02
N PHE A 4 9.06 5.98 11.98
CA PHE A 4 10.09 5.04 12.43
C PHE A 4 11.19 4.86 11.38
N PHE A 5 10.83 4.99 10.09
CA PHE A 5 11.75 4.85 8.97
C PHE A 5 12.00 6.18 8.26
N ASP A 6 13.23 6.37 7.73
CA ASP A 6 13.49 7.44 6.78
C ASP A 6 12.79 7.14 5.44
N LYS A 7 11.76 7.94 5.15
CA LYS A 7 10.95 7.79 3.93
C LYS A 7 11.81 7.84 2.66
N SER A 8 12.80 8.73 2.62
CA SER A 8 13.64 8.92 1.43
C SER A 8 14.55 7.74 1.20
N GLU A 9 15.15 7.20 2.27
CA GLU A 9 16.04 6.05 2.19
C GLU A 9 15.28 4.78 1.80
N VAL A 10 14.14 4.49 2.46
CA VAL A 10 13.31 3.32 2.13
C VAL A 10 12.84 3.36 0.68
N ARG A 11 12.39 4.52 0.19
CA ARG A 11 11.96 4.67 -1.21
C ARG A 11 13.12 4.49 -2.19
N ARG A 12 14.30 5.00 -1.87
CA ARG A 12 15.49 4.81 -2.70
C ARG A 12 15.85 3.33 -2.85
N ILE A 13 15.82 2.58 -1.74
CA ILE A 13 16.09 1.13 -1.73
C ILE A 13 14.97 0.40 -2.51
N ALA A 14 13.71 0.77 -2.30
CA ALA A 14 12.58 0.16 -3.00
C ALA A 14 12.65 0.36 -4.53
N LEU A 15 13.13 1.53 -5.01
CA LEU A 15 13.33 1.79 -6.43
C LEU A 15 14.46 0.96 -7.05
N SER A 16 15.45 0.55 -6.26
CA SER A 16 16.48 -0.40 -6.74
C SER A 16 16.03 -1.86 -6.71
N GLY A 17 14.84 -2.15 -6.18
CA GLY A 17 14.33 -3.52 -6.01
C GLY A 17 15.01 -4.30 -4.88
N GLU A 18 15.88 -3.64 -4.12
CA GLU A 18 16.61 -4.25 -3.02
C GLU A 18 15.73 -4.43 -1.78
N PRO A 19 16.02 -5.44 -0.93
CA PRO A 19 15.28 -5.64 0.30
C PRO A 19 15.72 -4.66 1.40
N VAL A 20 14.77 -4.31 2.26
CA VAL A 20 15.03 -3.59 3.51
C VAL A 20 15.08 -4.60 4.66
N PRO A 21 16.22 -4.74 5.37
CA PRO A 21 16.31 -5.60 6.54
C PRO A 21 15.57 -4.98 7.73
N PHE A 22 14.68 -5.75 8.36
CA PHE A 22 13.99 -5.34 9.58
C PHE A 22 13.61 -6.54 10.44
N CYS A 23 13.85 -6.46 11.74
CA CYS A 23 13.56 -7.53 12.72
C CYS A 23 14.13 -8.91 12.35
N GLY A 24 15.28 -8.98 11.68
CA GLY A 24 15.91 -10.23 11.24
C GLY A 24 15.30 -10.85 9.98
N LEU A 25 14.43 -10.14 9.30
CA LEU A 25 13.82 -10.52 8.03
C LEU A 25 14.19 -9.50 6.93
N TYR A 26 14.00 -9.90 5.67
CA TYR A 26 14.26 -9.09 4.50
C TYR A 26 12.94 -8.78 3.78
N PHE A 27 12.54 -7.51 3.77
CA PHE A 27 11.33 -7.04 3.13
C PHE A 27 11.65 -6.51 1.73
N TYR A 28 10.99 -7.07 0.73
CA TYR A 28 11.14 -6.68 -0.66
C TYR A 28 9.98 -5.77 -1.09
N PRO A 29 10.22 -4.80 -1.99
CA PRO A 29 9.13 -4.10 -2.64
C PRO A 29 8.28 -5.08 -3.45
N ILE A 30 6.96 -4.88 -3.45
CA ILE A 30 6.04 -5.73 -4.19
C ILE A 30 6.12 -5.37 -5.67
N THR A 31 6.13 -6.39 -6.54
CA THR A 31 6.23 -6.18 -7.99
C THR A 31 4.87 -6.03 -8.66
N VAL A 32 4.87 -5.47 -9.86
CA VAL A 32 3.68 -5.24 -10.68
C VAL A 32 2.96 -6.54 -11.05
N GLU A 33 3.66 -7.68 -11.08
CA GLU A 33 3.05 -9.00 -11.20
C GLU A 33 1.93 -9.22 -10.17
N HIS A 34 2.13 -8.70 -8.95
CA HIS A 34 1.20 -8.83 -7.83
C HIS A 34 0.34 -7.58 -7.58
N TYR A 35 0.30 -6.63 -8.53
CA TYR A 35 -0.38 -5.35 -8.34
C TYR A 35 -1.87 -5.51 -8.00
N GLY A 36 -2.59 -6.42 -8.65
CA GLY A 36 -4.00 -6.67 -8.36
C GLY A 36 -4.25 -7.18 -6.94
N ILE A 37 -3.38 -8.08 -6.44
CA ILE A 37 -3.45 -8.57 -5.05
C ILE A 37 -3.12 -7.43 -4.09
N PHE A 38 -2.11 -6.62 -4.41
CA PHE A 38 -1.73 -5.47 -3.61
C PHE A 38 -2.90 -4.49 -3.45
N LEU A 39 -3.57 -4.09 -4.54
CA LEU A 39 -4.72 -3.18 -4.50
C LEU A 39 -5.88 -3.76 -3.67
N ALA A 40 -6.17 -5.04 -3.79
CA ALA A 40 -7.20 -5.72 -2.98
C ALA A 40 -6.87 -5.71 -1.48
N CYS A 41 -5.58 -5.65 -1.13
CA CYS A 41 -5.09 -5.69 0.24
C CYS A 41 -4.69 -4.31 0.80
N GLU A 42 -4.57 -3.28 -0.03
CA GLU A 42 -4.08 -1.94 0.32
C GLU A 42 -4.88 -1.30 1.46
N SER A 43 -6.18 -1.57 1.54
CA SER A 43 -7.03 -1.09 2.62
C SER A 43 -6.54 -1.50 4.02
N ALA A 44 -5.79 -2.60 4.14
CA ALA A 44 -5.18 -2.96 5.41
C ALA A 44 -4.06 -1.99 5.81
N LEU A 45 -3.34 -1.40 4.85
CA LEU A 45 -2.32 -0.37 5.14
C LEU A 45 -2.95 0.96 5.54
N THR A 46 -4.08 1.32 4.92
CA THR A 46 -4.69 2.65 5.05
C THR A 46 -5.80 2.73 6.10
N VAL A 47 -6.14 1.60 6.75
CA VAL A 47 -7.14 1.62 7.83
C VAL A 47 -6.73 2.53 8.99
N ARG A 48 -7.62 3.42 9.43
CA ARG A 48 -7.44 4.29 10.59
C ARG A 48 -8.05 3.63 11.81
N LEU A 49 -7.30 3.53 12.89
CA LEU A 49 -7.81 2.94 14.14
C LEU A 49 -8.94 3.76 14.73
N SER A 50 -8.88 5.08 14.61
CA SER A 50 -9.90 6.01 15.06
C SER A 50 -11.28 5.80 14.40
N MET A 51 -11.32 5.18 13.22
CA MET A 51 -12.57 4.86 12.50
C MET A 51 -13.13 3.47 12.83
N LEU A 52 -12.42 2.68 13.60
CA LEU A 52 -12.88 1.38 14.06
C LEU A 52 -13.82 1.52 15.26
N PRO A 53 -14.68 0.53 15.53
CA PRO A 53 -15.44 0.49 16.77
C PRO A 53 -14.55 0.69 18.00
N ALA A 54 -15.03 1.42 19.01
CA ALA A 54 -14.24 1.87 20.16
C ALA A 54 -13.45 0.74 20.85
N VAL A 55 -13.97 -0.48 20.87
CA VAL A 55 -13.31 -1.66 21.48
C VAL A 55 -11.99 -2.03 20.76
N TYR A 56 -11.86 -1.69 19.49
CA TYR A 56 -10.64 -1.95 18.69
C TYR A 56 -9.78 -0.69 18.58
N ALA A 57 -10.39 0.50 18.53
CA ALA A 57 -9.69 1.77 18.36
C ALA A 57 -8.64 2.06 19.45
N VAL A 58 -8.84 1.52 20.65
CA VAL A 58 -7.91 1.67 21.79
C VAL A 58 -6.75 0.69 21.78
N GLN A 59 -6.74 -0.25 20.85
CA GLN A 59 -5.71 -1.28 20.72
C GLN A 59 -4.60 -0.82 19.77
N ASN A 60 -3.44 -1.50 19.81
CA ASN A 60 -2.46 -1.30 18.74
C ASN A 60 -2.98 -1.91 17.43
N TYR A 61 -2.44 -1.43 16.31
CA TYR A 61 -2.87 -1.80 14.97
C TYR A 61 -3.05 -3.31 14.75
N ALA A 62 -2.02 -4.10 15.04
CA ALA A 62 -2.06 -5.54 14.79
C ALA A 62 -3.11 -6.25 15.67
N GLN A 63 -3.20 -5.83 16.93
CA GLN A 63 -4.15 -6.41 17.88
C GLN A 63 -5.59 -6.07 17.48
N ALA A 64 -5.86 -4.84 17.03
CA ALA A 64 -7.17 -4.41 16.56
C ALA A 64 -7.63 -5.27 15.37
N LEU A 65 -6.79 -5.40 14.33
CA LEU A 65 -7.14 -6.18 13.14
C LEU A 65 -7.32 -7.66 13.45
N PHE A 66 -6.44 -8.22 14.30
CA PHE A 66 -6.53 -9.62 14.70
C PHE A 66 -7.81 -9.90 15.51
N SER A 67 -8.13 -9.05 16.51
CA SER A 67 -9.34 -9.19 17.32
C SER A 67 -10.61 -9.10 16.48
N MET A 68 -10.66 -8.14 15.53
CA MET A 68 -11.78 -8.00 14.58
C MET A 68 -11.96 -9.27 13.74
N GLN A 69 -10.88 -9.87 13.26
CA GLN A 69 -10.94 -11.12 12.47
C GLN A 69 -11.50 -12.27 13.30
N ILE A 70 -11.04 -12.44 14.53
CA ILE A 70 -11.53 -13.50 15.44
C ILE A 70 -13.01 -13.28 15.77
N ASP A 71 -13.42 -12.02 16.05
CA ASP A 71 -14.83 -11.70 16.32
C ASP A 71 -15.73 -11.99 15.12
N ALA A 72 -15.29 -11.65 13.91
CA ALA A 72 -16.03 -11.96 12.68
C ALA A 72 -16.19 -13.48 12.46
N MET A 73 -15.13 -14.25 12.71
CA MET A 73 -15.17 -15.71 12.61
C MET A 73 -16.13 -16.34 13.64
N MET A 74 -16.16 -15.79 14.87
CA MET A 74 -17.05 -16.29 15.93
C MET A 74 -18.53 -15.96 15.66
N GLN A 75 -18.82 -14.83 14.99
CA GLN A 75 -20.19 -14.39 14.72
C GLN A 75 -20.80 -15.06 13.48
N ASN A 76 -20.03 -15.22 12.42
CA ASN A 76 -20.56 -15.59 11.11
C ASN A 76 -20.27 -17.05 10.71
N GLY A 77 -19.49 -17.81 11.49
CA GLY A 77 -19.16 -19.22 11.19
C GLY A 77 -18.30 -19.44 9.93
N GLU A 78 -18.28 -18.48 9.03
CA GLU A 78 -17.47 -18.45 7.81
C GLU A 78 -16.83 -17.09 7.68
N ALA A 79 -15.56 -17.05 7.29
CA ALA A 79 -14.85 -15.81 6.95
C ALA A 79 -15.36 -15.29 5.59
N GLY A 80 -16.56 -14.72 5.59
CA GLY A 80 -17.04 -13.92 4.46
C GLY A 80 -16.13 -12.69 4.34
N GLN A 81 -15.69 -12.30 3.20
CA GLN A 81 -14.72 -11.25 2.87
C GLN A 81 -13.41 -11.28 3.67
N LEU A 82 -12.28 -11.26 2.97
CA LEU A 82 -10.95 -11.15 3.58
C LEU A 82 -10.89 -9.93 4.50
N GLY A 83 -10.93 -10.15 5.82
CA GLY A 83 -10.79 -9.08 6.80
C GLY A 83 -9.43 -8.37 6.69
N TYR A 84 -9.31 -7.22 7.31
CA TYR A 84 -8.06 -6.44 7.30
C TYR A 84 -6.84 -7.24 7.76
N TRP A 85 -7.00 -8.14 8.75
CA TRP A 85 -5.91 -9.02 9.20
C TRP A 85 -5.43 -9.95 8.08
N SER A 86 -6.35 -10.63 7.38
CA SER A 86 -6.00 -11.51 6.27
C SER A 86 -5.32 -10.77 5.13
N ARG A 87 -5.79 -9.55 4.81
CA ARG A 87 -5.15 -8.67 3.82
C ARG A 87 -3.74 -8.26 4.24
N MET A 88 -3.54 -7.92 5.52
CA MET A 88 -2.21 -7.60 6.05
C MET A 88 -1.27 -8.81 5.97
N MET A 89 -1.77 -10.03 6.24
CA MET A 89 -0.98 -11.26 6.10
C MET A 89 -0.60 -11.52 4.64
N GLN A 90 -1.47 -11.26 3.68
CA GLN A 90 -1.14 -11.37 2.26
C GLN A 90 -0.05 -10.39 1.85
N LEU A 91 -0.14 -9.12 2.28
CA LEU A 91 0.93 -8.13 2.03
C LEU A 91 2.26 -8.55 2.65
N LEU A 92 2.22 -9.14 3.84
CA LEU A 92 3.41 -9.67 4.52
C LEU A 92 4.03 -10.82 3.71
N VAL A 93 3.22 -11.76 3.25
CA VAL A 93 3.67 -12.90 2.40
C VAL A 93 4.34 -12.39 1.13
N LEU A 94 3.73 -11.43 0.44
CA LEU A 94 4.29 -10.83 -0.78
C LEU A 94 5.61 -10.11 -0.51
N SER A 95 5.65 -9.27 0.54
CA SER A 95 6.85 -8.49 0.88
C SER A 95 8.01 -9.35 1.37
N LEU A 96 7.73 -10.50 1.98
CA LEU A 96 8.76 -11.46 2.39
C LEU A 96 9.14 -12.46 1.30
N LYS A 97 8.49 -12.39 0.13
CA LYS A 97 8.63 -13.37 -0.98
C LYS A 97 8.43 -14.82 -0.52
N ILE A 98 7.52 -15.04 0.42
CA ILE A 98 7.13 -16.37 0.87
C ILE A 98 6.16 -16.96 -0.16
N ASN A 99 6.37 -18.23 -0.53
CA ASN A 99 5.43 -18.93 -1.41
C ASN A 99 4.06 -19.03 -0.71
N PRO A 100 2.95 -18.54 -1.34
CA PRO A 100 1.62 -18.58 -0.77
C PRO A 100 1.16 -19.99 -0.33
N GLU A 101 1.56 -21.05 -1.05
CA GLU A 101 1.21 -22.43 -0.73
C GLU A 101 1.84 -22.91 0.59
N THR A 102 3.00 -22.39 0.94
CA THR A 102 3.74 -22.74 2.18
C THR A 102 3.61 -21.68 3.28
N ALA A 103 2.88 -20.60 3.03
CA ALA A 103 2.77 -19.46 3.94
C ALA A 103 2.29 -19.87 5.35
N SER A 104 1.35 -20.81 5.46
CA SER A 104 0.87 -21.34 6.76
C SER A 104 1.92 -22.12 7.55
N GLN A 105 2.95 -22.65 6.87
CA GLN A 105 4.08 -23.32 7.51
C GLN A 105 5.15 -22.31 7.94
N CYS A 106 5.32 -21.24 7.15
CA CYS A 106 6.32 -20.21 7.38
C CYS A 106 5.88 -19.14 8.38
N ILE A 107 4.57 -18.87 8.51
CA ILE A 107 4.02 -17.85 9.40
C ILE A 107 3.11 -18.52 10.44
N LYS A 108 3.51 -18.51 11.69
CA LYS A 108 2.75 -19.08 12.81
C LYS A 108 2.33 -17.98 13.78
N MET A 109 1.06 -17.97 14.17
CA MET A 109 0.51 -17.04 15.14
C MET A 109 0.64 -17.63 16.56
N ILE A 110 1.16 -16.85 17.48
CA ILE A 110 1.16 -17.17 18.92
C ILE A 110 0.10 -16.29 19.57
N VAL A 111 -0.93 -16.93 20.09
CA VAL A 111 -2.03 -16.27 20.81
C VAL A 111 -1.95 -16.52 22.30
N ASP A 112 -2.66 -15.73 23.09
CA ASP A 112 -2.79 -15.96 24.51
C ASP A 112 -3.66 -17.19 24.78
N LYS A 113 -3.25 -18.03 25.74
CA LYS A 113 -4.00 -19.25 26.09
C LYS A 113 -5.32 -18.93 26.78
N ASP A 114 -5.36 -17.87 27.56
CA ASP A 114 -6.52 -17.47 28.34
C ASP A 114 -7.47 -16.57 27.53
N ASN A 115 -6.95 -15.87 26.51
CA ASN A 115 -7.72 -15.03 25.62
C ASN A 115 -7.28 -15.20 24.16
N PRO A 116 -7.95 -16.05 23.38
CA PRO A 116 -7.58 -16.35 21.99
C PRO A 116 -7.69 -15.13 21.05
N LYS A 117 -8.33 -14.05 21.48
CA LYS A 117 -8.36 -12.79 20.74
C LYS A 117 -7.09 -11.95 20.90
N THR A 118 -6.19 -12.35 21.80
CA THR A 118 -4.94 -11.62 22.07
C THR A 118 -3.78 -12.24 21.30
N LEU A 119 -3.27 -11.50 20.32
CA LEU A 119 -2.07 -11.86 19.58
C LEU A 119 -0.83 -11.54 20.43
N LYS A 120 0.01 -12.54 20.72
CA LYS A 120 1.29 -12.35 21.43
C LYS A 120 2.46 -12.12 20.47
N ALA A 121 2.51 -12.86 19.37
CA ALA A 121 3.57 -12.72 18.37
C ALA A 121 3.21 -13.44 17.07
N LEU A 122 3.90 -13.06 15.98
CA LEU A 122 4.09 -13.89 14.81
C LEU A 122 5.47 -14.52 14.85
N VAL A 123 5.56 -15.80 14.53
CA VAL A 123 6.83 -16.49 14.28
C VAL A 123 6.94 -16.69 12.78
N ILE A 124 7.97 -16.14 12.18
CA ILE A 124 8.16 -16.13 10.73
C ILE A 124 9.48 -16.81 10.41
N THR A 125 9.43 -17.77 9.50
CA THR A 125 10.59 -18.39 8.87
C THR A 125 10.64 -17.92 7.41
N GLN A 126 11.72 -17.28 7.02
CA GLN A 126 11.97 -16.80 5.68
C GLN A 126 13.20 -17.50 5.10
N THR A 127 13.08 -18.10 3.94
CA THR A 127 14.20 -18.68 3.20
C THR A 127 14.48 -17.83 1.97
N THR A 128 15.67 -17.27 1.89
CA THR A 128 16.12 -16.48 0.74
C THR A 128 17.33 -17.15 0.10
N SER A 129 17.45 -17.03 -1.23
CA SER A 129 18.58 -17.59 -1.97
C SER A 129 19.93 -17.00 -1.56
N GLU A 130 19.95 -15.76 -1.10
CA GLU A 130 21.16 -15.01 -0.78
C GLU A 130 21.57 -15.13 0.69
N ASN A 131 20.59 -15.18 1.61
CA ASN A 131 20.82 -15.07 3.04
C ASN A 131 20.49 -16.38 3.80
N GLY A 132 20.05 -17.42 3.10
CA GLY A 132 19.66 -18.68 3.70
C GLY A 132 18.33 -18.59 4.48
N GLU A 133 18.22 -19.37 5.56
CA GLU A 133 17.03 -19.41 6.40
C GLU A 133 17.15 -18.37 7.53
N SER A 134 16.17 -17.50 7.63
CA SER A 134 16.03 -16.49 8.68
C SER A 134 14.80 -16.79 9.52
N PHE A 135 14.93 -16.59 10.83
CA PHE A 135 13.87 -16.82 11.80
C PHE A 135 13.64 -15.57 12.65
N ALA A 136 12.39 -15.15 12.76
CA ALA A 136 12.04 -13.97 13.55
C ALA A 136 10.78 -14.18 14.37
N ARG A 137 10.76 -13.57 15.56
CA ARG A 137 9.58 -13.45 16.40
C ARG A 137 9.15 -11.99 16.44
N ILE A 138 8.03 -11.68 15.80
CA ILE A 138 7.52 -10.33 15.60
C ILE A 138 6.41 -10.04 16.60
N THR A 139 6.55 -8.99 17.37
CA THR A 139 5.52 -8.53 18.32
C THR A 139 4.41 -7.74 17.61
N PRO A 140 3.21 -7.59 18.21
CA PRO A 140 2.14 -6.78 17.62
C PRO A 140 2.53 -5.32 17.32
N GLN A 141 3.41 -4.72 18.12
CA GLN A 141 3.94 -3.38 17.87
C GLN A 141 4.84 -3.34 16.62
N GLN A 142 5.70 -4.34 16.45
CA GLN A 142 6.55 -4.46 15.27
C GLN A 142 5.75 -4.68 13.98
N ILE A 143 4.56 -5.31 14.05
CA ILE A 143 3.66 -5.42 12.89
C ILE A 143 3.17 -4.04 12.43
N GLY A 144 2.93 -3.10 13.36
CA GLY A 144 2.64 -1.72 13.01
C GLY A 144 3.78 -1.02 12.26
N GLN A 145 5.03 -1.29 12.67
CA GLN A 145 6.22 -0.79 11.97
C GLN A 145 6.41 -1.46 10.61
N ILE A 146 6.12 -2.77 10.49
CA ILE A 146 6.12 -3.49 9.21
C ILE A 146 5.06 -2.92 8.26
N ARG A 147 3.87 -2.56 8.77
CA ARG A 147 2.85 -1.83 7.99
C ARG A 147 3.43 -0.56 7.37
N GLU A 148 4.12 0.26 8.18
CA GLU A 148 4.76 1.49 7.71
C GLU A 148 5.81 1.19 6.64
N LEU A 149 6.66 0.20 6.87
CA LEU A 149 7.69 -0.22 5.92
C LEU A 149 7.08 -0.65 4.58
N ILE A 150 6.09 -1.55 4.60
CA ILE A 150 5.41 -2.03 3.38
C ILE A 150 4.75 -0.86 2.65
N ALA A 151 4.10 0.05 3.36
CA ALA A 151 3.49 1.24 2.75
C ALA A 151 4.53 2.11 2.06
N LEU A 152 5.63 2.45 2.74
CA LEU A 152 6.70 3.30 2.18
C LEU A 152 7.37 2.68 0.96
N MET A 153 7.66 1.36 1.01
CA MET A 153 8.29 0.64 -0.09
C MET A 153 7.43 0.61 -1.35
N ASN A 154 6.10 0.64 -1.19
CA ASN A 154 5.16 0.60 -2.30
C ASN A 154 4.50 1.95 -2.59
N GLY A 155 5.10 3.06 -2.11
CA GLY A 155 4.67 4.41 -2.43
C GLY A 155 3.36 4.86 -1.78
N ARG A 156 2.93 4.18 -0.73
CA ARG A 156 1.71 4.54 0.01
C ARG A 156 2.03 5.39 1.23
N GLU A 157 1.12 6.28 1.57
CA GLU A 157 1.20 7.08 2.78
C GLU A 157 0.24 6.51 3.82
N LEU A 158 0.73 6.37 5.04
CA LEU A 158 -0.13 5.98 6.14
C LEU A 158 -1.03 7.15 6.52
N PRO A 159 -2.30 6.88 6.89
CA PRO A 159 -3.20 7.92 7.33
C PRO A 159 -2.69 8.55 8.64
N ASP A 160 -2.90 9.84 8.80
CA ASP A 160 -2.67 10.53 10.07
C ASP A 160 -3.83 10.22 11.02
N GLU A 161 -3.52 9.62 12.17
CA GLU A 161 -4.52 9.30 13.21
C GLU A 161 -4.98 10.57 13.99
N ALA A 162 -4.26 11.68 13.84
CA ALA A 162 -4.61 12.95 14.47
C ALA A 162 -5.63 13.76 13.69
N ASP A 163 -6.02 13.32 12.50
CA ASP A 163 -6.99 14.03 11.66
C ASP A 163 -8.36 14.10 12.33
N ASN A 164 -9.02 15.24 12.13
CA ASN A 164 -10.40 15.43 12.60
C ASN A 164 -11.34 14.47 11.87
N VAL A 165 -12.24 13.81 12.61
CA VAL A 165 -13.20 12.82 12.06
C VAL A 165 -14.06 13.44 10.96
N GLU A 166 -14.45 14.72 11.06
CA GLU A 166 -15.21 15.41 10.03
C GLU A 166 -14.44 15.59 8.72
N LEU A 167 -13.12 15.88 8.82
CA LEU A 167 -12.25 15.96 7.64
C LEU A 167 -12.07 14.58 6.98
N ILE A 168 -11.95 13.53 7.78
CA ILE A 168 -11.85 12.16 7.29
C ILE A 168 -13.12 11.78 6.51
N GLN A 169 -14.29 12.11 7.06
CA GLN A 169 -15.57 11.85 6.41
C GLN A 169 -15.67 12.60 5.08
N ALA A 170 -15.32 13.89 5.08
CA ALA A 170 -15.30 14.71 3.87
C ALA A 170 -14.32 14.17 2.80
N GLU A 171 -13.15 13.68 3.20
CA GLU A 171 -12.20 13.02 2.29
C GLU A 171 -12.77 11.72 1.70
N GLN A 172 -13.47 10.91 2.51
CA GLN A 172 -14.13 9.70 2.04
C GLN A 172 -15.25 10.00 1.06
N ASP A 173 -16.10 11.00 1.35
CA ASP A 173 -17.18 11.44 0.46
C ASP A 173 -16.62 11.91 -0.89
N VAL A 174 -15.49 12.66 -0.89
CA VAL A 174 -14.81 13.09 -2.10
C VAL A 174 -14.20 11.90 -2.85
N GLN A 175 -13.63 10.91 -2.14
CA GLN A 175 -13.10 9.72 -2.77
C GLN A 175 -14.20 8.85 -3.40
N GLU A 176 -15.35 8.72 -2.74
CA GLU A 176 -16.51 8.00 -3.29
C GLU A 176 -17.07 8.70 -4.52
N LEU A 177 -17.17 10.03 -4.50
CA LEU A 177 -17.55 10.83 -5.67
C LEU A 177 -16.57 10.64 -6.82
N ASN A 178 -15.26 10.67 -6.54
CA ASN A 178 -14.24 10.46 -7.56
C ASN A 178 -14.30 9.04 -8.15
N ARG A 179 -14.52 8.02 -7.31
CA ARG A 179 -14.71 6.63 -7.79
C ARG A 179 -15.88 6.48 -8.73
N ALA A 180 -16.96 7.24 -8.53
CA ALA A 180 -18.11 7.23 -9.45
C ALA A 180 -17.77 7.76 -10.83
N PHE A 181 -16.68 8.54 -10.97
CA PHE A 181 -16.17 9.08 -12.23
C PHE A 181 -14.89 8.38 -12.71
N GLU A 182 -14.30 7.48 -11.89
CA GLU A 182 -13.17 6.67 -12.34
C GLU A 182 -13.64 5.70 -13.42
N LEU A 183 -13.00 5.78 -14.57
CA LEU A 183 -13.12 4.76 -15.60
C LEU A 183 -12.62 3.44 -15.02
N ASP A 184 -13.34 2.37 -15.27
CA ASP A 184 -12.92 1.02 -14.91
C ASP A 184 -11.70 0.66 -15.78
N VAL A 185 -10.52 1.06 -15.31
CA VAL A 185 -9.27 0.87 -16.04
C VAL A 185 -8.81 -0.57 -15.83
N ASN A 186 -8.91 -1.35 -16.87
CA ASN A 186 -8.34 -2.71 -16.87
C ASN A 186 -6.81 -2.62 -16.69
N MET A 187 -6.28 -3.44 -15.78
CA MET A 187 -4.85 -3.47 -15.49
C MET A 187 -4.00 -3.85 -16.72
N GLU A 188 -4.52 -4.69 -17.61
CA GLU A 188 -3.85 -5.05 -18.85
C GLU A 188 -3.72 -3.85 -19.80
N ASP A 189 -4.78 -3.04 -19.93
CA ASP A 189 -4.77 -1.83 -20.74
C ASP A 189 -3.81 -0.78 -20.16
N LEU A 190 -3.74 -0.67 -18.83
CA LEU A 190 -2.80 0.21 -18.16
C LEU A 190 -1.35 -0.22 -18.41
N LYS A 191 -1.06 -1.52 -18.24
CA LYS A 191 0.28 -2.09 -18.56
C LYS A 191 0.62 -1.87 -20.03
N ALA A 192 -0.31 -2.13 -20.96
CA ALA A 192 -0.10 -1.92 -22.39
C ALA A 192 0.22 -0.45 -22.71
N SER A 193 -0.50 0.50 -22.10
CA SER A 193 -0.28 1.93 -22.28
C SER A 193 1.10 2.37 -21.79
N ILE A 194 1.53 1.88 -20.62
CA ILE A 194 2.86 2.20 -20.06
C ILE A 194 3.95 1.55 -20.91
N ALA A 195 3.80 0.27 -21.28
CA ALA A 195 4.76 -0.45 -22.12
C ALA A 195 4.97 0.25 -23.47
N ALA A 196 3.88 0.70 -24.10
CA ALA A 196 3.95 1.44 -25.35
C ALA A 196 4.68 2.79 -25.20
N ASN A 197 4.42 3.53 -24.12
CA ASN A 197 5.09 4.81 -23.84
C ASN A 197 6.57 4.65 -23.52
N GLN A 198 6.96 3.57 -22.85
CA GLN A 198 8.33 3.27 -22.46
C GLN A 198 9.10 2.46 -23.51
N HIS A 199 8.44 2.05 -24.61
CA HIS A 199 9.02 1.21 -25.67
C HIS A 199 9.61 -0.12 -25.14
N ILE A 200 8.94 -0.72 -24.14
CA ILE A 200 9.34 -2.01 -23.55
C ILE A 200 8.23 -3.06 -23.75
N ARG A 201 8.53 -4.31 -23.45
CA ARG A 201 7.54 -5.39 -23.50
C ARG A 201 6.72 -5.40 -22.20
N MET A 202 5.43 -5.73 -22.30
CA MET A 202 4.56 -5.82 -21.10
C MET A 202 5.10 -6.75 -20.01
N LYS A 203 5.78 -7.85 -20.39
CA LYS A 203 6.39 -8.78 -19.44
C LYS A 203 7.52 -8.15 -18.60
N GLU A 204 8.18 -7.14 -19.13
CA GLU A 204 9.24 -6.44 -18.39
C GLU A 204 8.67 -5.63 -17.24
N LEU A 205 7.43 -5.12 -17.40
CA LEU A 205 6.72 -4.41 -16.33
C LEU A 205 6.42 -5.28 -15.12
N ASP A 206 6.24 -6.59 -15.29
CA ASP A 206 5.93 -7.49 -14.17
C ASP A 206 7.05 -7.53 -13.12
N GLN A 207 8.28 -7.23 -13.54
CA GLN A 207 9.44 -7.17 -12.66
C GLN A 207 9.63 -5.82 -11.97
N TRP A 208 8.96 -4.76 -12.45
CA TRP A 208 9.05 -3.45 -11.82
C TRP A 208 8.42 -3.46 -10.43
N THR A 209 8.93 -2.61 -9.54
CA THR A 209 8.26 -2.38 -8.27
C THR A 209 6.98 -1.57 -8.47
N ILE A 210 5.99 -1.75 -7.60
CA ILE A 210 4.75 -0.95 -7.62
C ILE A 210 5.08 0.54 -7.53
N LEU A 211 6.05 0.91 -6.70
CA LEU A 211 6.49 2.29 -6.56
C LEU A 211 7.02 2.88 -7.88
N GLU A 212 7.87 2.14 -8.59
CA GLU A 212 8.41 2.55 -9.88
C GLU A 212 7.30 2.70 -10.93
N PHE A 213 6.42 1.71 -11.01
CA PHE A 213 5.28 1.71 -11.93
C PHE A 213 4.37 2.91 -11.71
N ASP A 214 3.99 3.20 -10.46
CA ASP A 214 3.11 4.32 -10.12
C ASP A 214 3.79 5.68 -10.40
N LEU A 215 5.10 5.79 -10.16
CA LEU A 215 5.85 7.01 -10.48
C LEU A 215 5.87 7.28 -11.98
N ILE A 216 6.12 6.27 -12.80
CA ILE A 216 6.16 6.40 -14.27
C ILE A 216 4.77 6.65 -14.81
N LYS A 217 3.74 5.93 -14.36
CA LYS A 217 2.33 6.20 -14.68
C LYS A 217 2.00 7.68 -14.44
N ASN A 218 2.27 8.17 -13.23
CA ASN A 218 1.97 9.55 -12.87
C ASN A 218 2.78 10.57 -13.70
N ALA A 219 4.01 10.23 -14.12
CA ALA A 219 4.80 11.08 -15.00
C ALA A 219 4.17 11.15 -16.40
N ILE A 220 3.75 10.02 -16.96
CA ILE A 220 3.07 9.96 -18.26
C ILE A 220 1.75 10.75 -18.23
N ASP A 221 0.95 10.61 -17.18
CA ASP A 221 -0.30 11.32 -17.02
C ASP A 221 -0.08 12.84 -16.95
N ARG A 222 0.93 13.30 -16.20
CA ARG A 222 1.29 14.73 -16.14
C ARG A 222 1.73 15.26 -17.50
N ASP A 223 2.56 14.51 -18.21
CA ASP A 223 3.05 14.92 -19.54
C ASP A 223 1.90 15.05 -20.54
N LYS A 224 1.01 14.06 -20.59
CA LYS A 224 -0.18 14.10 -21.47
C LYS A 224 -1.11 15.26 -21.12
N HIS A 225 -1.39 15.48 -19.85
CA HIS A 225 -2.20 16.62 -19.41
C HIS A 225 -1.55 17.94 -19.79
N PHE A 226 -0.25 18.09 -19.58
CA PHE A 226 0.48 19.29 -19.97
C PHE A 226 0.39 19.56 -21.47
N MET A 227 0.58 18.53 -22.31
CA MET A 227 0.44 18.65 -23.75
C MET A 227 -0.98 19.06 -24.18
N VAL A 228 -2.02 18.38 -23.68
CA VAL A 228 -3.41 18.65 -24.05
C VAL A 228 -3.81 20.07 -23.69
N TYR A 229 -3.50 20.51 -22.47
CA TYR A 229 -3.84 21.88 -22.05
C TYR A 229 -2.96 22.93 -22.72
N GLY A 230 -1.68 22.65 -22.95
CA GLY A 230 -0.78 23.55 -23.67
C GLY A 230 -1.19 23.76 -25.13
N ILE A 231 -1.61 22.70 -25.82
CA ILE A 231 -2.15 22.79 -27.18
C ILE A 231 -3.48 23.55 -27.18
N GLY A 232 -4.37 23.27 -26.21
CA GLY A 232 -5.65 23.96 -26.06
C GLY A 232 -5.46 25.48 -25.85
N GLU A 233 -4.50 25.88 -25.04
CA GLU A 233 -4.16 27.28 -24.80
C GLU A 233 -3.53 27.94 -26.04
N ALA A 234 -2.54 27.27 -26.64
CA ALA A 234 -1.84 27.78 -27.83
C ALA A 234 -2.78 27.91 -29.06
N SER A 235 -3.76 27.01 -29.20
CA SER A 235 -4.77 27.07 -30.27
C SER A 235 -5.89 28.09 -30.01
N GLY A 236 -5.92 28.70 -28.82
CA GLY A 236 -6.98 29.61 -28.40
C GLY A 236 -8.32 28.95 -28.08
N MET A 237 -8.38 27.61 -28.06
CA MET A 237 -9.60 26.86 -27.69
C MET A 237 -9.93 26.97 -26.20
N VAL A 238 -8.92 27.14 -25.38
CA VAL A 238 -9.05 27.25 -23.89
C VAL A 238 -8.33 28.51 -23.43
N LYS A 239 -9.02 29.32 -22.63
CA LYS A 239 -8.41 30.47 -21.91
C LYS A 239 -8.51 30.26 -20.42
N PHE A 240 -7.37 30.19 -19.76
CA PHE A 240 -7.32 30.12 -18.30
C PHE A 240 -7.26 31.52 -17.70
N LYS A 241 -8.23 31.85 -16.84
CA LYS A 241 -8.29 33.19 -16.17
C LYS A 241 -7.07 33.49 -15.32
N ASN A 242 -6.45 32.46 -14.71
CA ASN A 242 -5.33 32.58 -13.77
C ASN A 242 -4.07 31.83 -14.28
N GLY A 243 -3.88 31.73 -15.60
CA GLY A 243 -2.82 30.93 -16.20
C GLY A 243 -3.17 29.44 -16.26
N ASN A 244 -2.33 28.67 -16.94
CA ASN A 244 -2.54 27.24 -17.12
C ASN A 244 -2.52 26.52 -15.76
N PRO A 245 -3.60 25.84 -15.34
CA PRO A 245 -3.68 25.16 -14.04
C PRO A 245 -2.83 23.89 -13.98
N VAL A 246 -2.38 23.36 -15.12
CA VAL A 246 -1.61 22.15 -15.19
C VAL A 246 -0.16 22.43 -14.80
N PRO A 247 0.36 21.79 -13.78
CA PRO A 247 1.77 21.93 -13.41
C PRO A 247 2.66 21.39 -14.52
N SER A 248 3.89 21.92 -14.60
CA SER A 248 4.91 21.37 -15.49
C SER A 248 5.04 19.85 -15.28
N PRO A 249 5.27 19.05 -16.35
CA PRO A 249 5.47 17.60 -16.21
C PRO A 249 6.67 17.24 -15.32
N PHE A 250 7.60 18.18 -15.11
CA PHE A 250 8.81 17.98 -14.29
C PHE A 250 8.63 18.31 -12.81
N PHE A 251 7.60 19.08 -12.44
CA PHE A 251 7.42 19.55 -11.07
C PHE A 251 5.98 19.35 -10.61
N ASN A 252 5.81 18.72 -9.46
CA ASN A 252 4.55 18.81 -8.74
C ASN A 252 4.47 20.22 -8.12
N LYS A 253 3.38 20.95 -8.31
CA LYS A 253 3.11 22.10 -7.46
C LYS A 253 3.14 21.62 -6.02
N LYS A 254 4.00 22.21 -5.17
CA LYS A 254 3.82 22.06 -3.72
C LYS A 254 2.36 22.44 -3.45
N LYS A 255 1.62 21.59 -2.75
CA LYS A 255 0.35 22.00 -2.17
C LYS A 255 0.69 23.21 -1.30
N GLU A 256 0.30 24.40 -1.74
CA GLU A 256 0.30 25.56 -0.86
C GLU A 256 -0.71 25.18 0.23
N ASN A 257 -0.21 25.00 1.44
CA ASN A 257 -1.07 24.86 2.60
C ASN A 257 -1.89 26.15 2.69
N VAL A 258 -3.16 26.09 2.34
CA VAL A 258 -4.15 27.12 2.60
C VAL A 258 -4.66 26.92 4.02
#